data_dbdb18a3a44589306cf2db9626f3e41f
#
_entry.id   dbdb18a3a44589306cf2db9626f3e41f
#
_cell.length_a   1.000
_cell.length_b   1.000
_cell.length_c   1.000
_cell.angle_alpha   90.00
_cell.angle_beta   90.00
_cell.angle_gamma   90.00
#
_symmetry.space_group_name_H-M   'P 1'
#
loop_
_entity.id
_entity.type
_entity.pdbx_description
1 polymer ?
#
loop_
_entity_poly.entity_id
_entity_poly.type
_entity_poly.pdbx_seq_one_letter_code
_entity_poly.pdbx_strand_id
1 'polypeptide(L)'
;MSTITVVIASYQYGHLAAHCIESVLCQSRKPDKILFVDDGVGDCGHLPKIYPEVEYVLREKNMGTVANFQDMLMRVTTDKCMFLGADNWLRADTLEILDKIDADVVVYDIVVTGDSKKGLHDRHGNEMTSYQGDLYWTRYKHHHGSMLYKTKLAQSIGYKGTGGKHSEEDLDLFREMKNRGAKKEWVKEGLLYYRRHRENFIKT
;
A
#
# COMPACT_ATOMS: atom_id res chain seq x y z
N MET A 1 17.91 -11.69 -7.94
CA MET A 1 16.83 -10.72 -7.67
C MET A 1 15.67 -11.47 -7.05
N SER A 2 15.05 -10.91 -6.04
CA SER A 2 13.84 -11.49 -5.45
C SER A 2 12.63 -11.23 -6.34
N THR A 3 11.64 -12.13 -6.30
CA THR A 3 10.37 -11.91 -6.98
C THR A 3 9.47 -11.02 -6.12
N ILE A 4 8.73 -10.08 -6.75
CA ILE A 4 7.90 -9.09 -6.04
C ILE A 4 6.47 -9.10 -6.61
N THR A 5 5.49 -9.18 -5.71
CA THR A 5 4.09 -8.88 -6.03
C THR A 5 3.71 -7.51 -5.49
N VAL A 6 3.12 -6.67 -6.33
CA VAL A 6 2.38 -5.48 -5.89
C VAL A 6 0.91 -5.83 -5.79
N VAL A 7 0.34 -5.69 -4.59
CA VAL A 7 -1.07 -5.95 -4.30
C VAL A 7 -1.80 -4.63 -4.21
N ILE A 8 -2.79 -4.41 -5.08
CA ILE A 8 -3.59 -3.17 -5.12
C ILE A 8 -4.96 -3.46 -4.53
N ALA A 9 -5.30 -2.74 -3.46
CA ALA A 9 -6.59 -2.83 -2.79
C ALA A 9 -7.50 -1.67 -3.21
N SER A 10 -8.70 -1.99 -3.69
CA SER A 10 -9.72 -1.01 -4.05
C SER A 10 -11.01 -1.21 -3.26
N TYR A 11 -11.54 -0.11 -2.75
CA TYR A 11 -12.89 0.01 -2.22
C TYR A 11 -13.42 1.40 -2.55
N GLN A 12 -14.35 1.49 -3.50
CA GLN A 12 -14.91 2.77 -4.03
C GLN A 12 -13.89 3.65 -4.79
N TYR A 13 -12.78 3.08 -5.27
CA TYR A 13 -11.71 3.83 -5.95
C TYR A 13 -11.53 3.46 -7.43
N GLY A 14 -12.56 2.87 -8.06
CA GLY A 14 -12.48 2.47 -9.48
C GLY A 14 -12.11 3.61 -10.43
N HIS A 15 -12.53 4.84 -10.13
CA HIS A 15 -12.20 6.04 -10.90
C HIS A 15 -10.75 6.52 -10.74
N LEU A 16 -10.02 6.04 -9.72
CA LEU A 16 -8.60 6.36 -9.46
C LEU A 16 -7.68 5.20 -9.82
N ALA A 17 -8.21 3.99 -9.92
CA ALA A 17 -7.47 2.75 -10.03
C ALA A 17 -6.56 2.67 -11.26
N ALA A 18 -6.96 3.27 -12.38
CA ALA A 18 -6.15 3.30 -13.60
C ALA A 18 -4.78 3.97 -13.36
N HIS A 19 -4.75 5.13 -12.71
CA HIS A 19 -3.51 5.84 -12.38
C HIS A 19 -2.60 5.01 -11.44
N CYS A 20 -3.20 4.33 -10.46
CA CYS A 20 -2.48 3.41 -9.59
C CYS A 20 -1.83 2.27 -10.38
N ILE A 21 -2.61 1.56 -11.20
CA ILE A 21 -2.12 0.44 -12.02
C ILE A 21 -1.00 0.89 -12.96
N GLU A 22 -1.18 2.00 -13.66
CA GLU A 22 -0.19 2.55 -14.57
C GLU A 22 1.12 2.87 -13.87
N SER A 23 1.07 3.43 -12.66
CA SER A 23 2.27 3.71 -11.87
C SER A 23 3.07 2.45 -11.52
N VAL A 24 2.39 1.32 -11.35
CA VAL A 24 3.00 0.01 -11.09
C VAL A 24 3.54 -0.60 -12.39
N LEU A 25 2.78 -0.51 -13.47
CA LEU A 25 3.21 -0.98 -14.80
C LEU A 25 4.39 -0.17 -15.36
N CYS A 26 4.52 1.11 -14.98
CA CYS A 26 5.61 1.99 -15.42
C CYS A 26 6.85 1.98 -14.54
N GLN A 27 6.93 1.08 -13.54
CA GLN A 27 8.14 0.95 -12.71
C GLN A 27 9.38 0.62 -13.56
N SER A 28 10.54 1.22 -13.24
CA SER A 28 11.84 0.90 -13.90
C SER A 28 12.23 -0.56 -13.68
N ARG A 29 12.02 -1.09 -12.47
CA ARG A 29 12.02 -2.52 -12.17
C ARG A 29 10.56 -2.99 -12.13
N LYS A 30 10.13 -3.76 -13.14
CA LYS A 30 8.77 -4.28 -13.18
C LYS A 30 8.50 -5.24 -12.02
N PRO A 31 7.31 -5.24 -11.40
CA PRO A 31 6.92 -6.33 -10.50
C PRO A 31 6.80 -7.64 -11.27
N ASP A 32 6.96 -8.76 -10.58
CA ASP A 32 6.77 -10.08 -11.18
C ASP A 32 5.29 -10.45 -11.26
N LYS A 33 4.48 -9.88 -10.35
CA LYS A 33 3.01 -9.99 -10.37
C LYS A 33 2.37 -8.69 -9.90
N ILE A 34 1.20 -8.41 -10.43
CA ILE A 34 0.28 -7.37 -9.95
C ILE A 34 -1.04 -8.06 -9.63
N LEU A 35 -1.48 -7.96 -8.38
CA LEU A 35 -2.77 -8.47 -7.94
C LEU A 35 -3.66 -7.28 -7.59
N PHE A 36 -4.74 -7.09 -8.32
CA PHE A 36 -5.75 -6.07 -8.05
C PHE A 36 -7.00 -6.69 -7.42
N VAL A 37 -7.45 -6.14 -6.30
CA VAL A 37 -8.64 -6.64 -5.59
C VAL A 37 -9.65 -5.51 -5.39
N ASP A 38 -10.83 -5.65 -5.99
CA ASP A 38 -12.02 -4.86 -5.70
C ASP A 38 -12.79 -5.53 -4.55
N ASP A 39 -12.90 -4.85 -3.43
CA ASP A 39 -13.57 -5.40 -2.23
C ASP A 39 -15.09 -5.21 -2.26
N GLY A 40 -15.70 -5.61 -3.37
CA GLY A 40 -17.15 -5.79 -3.48
C GLY A 40 -17.95 -4.52 -3.77
N VAL A 41 -17.34 -3.54 -4.44
CA VAL A 41 -18.05 -2.34 -4.94
C VAL A 41 -18.55 -2.54 -6.37
N GLY A 42 -17.77 -3.25 -7.20
CA GLY A 42 -18.13 -3.52 -8.59
C GLY A 42 -17.82 -2.37 -9.56
N ASP A 43 -17.11 -1.33 -9.10
CA ASP A 43 -16.76 -0.16 -9.92
C ASP A 43 -15.49 -0.36 -10.76
N CYS A 44 -14.80 -1.50 -10.58
CA CYS A 44 -13.54 -1.84 -11.25
C CYS A 44 -13.69 -2.83 -12.43
N GLY A 45 -14.90 -3.25 -12.79
CA GLY A 45 -15.17 -4.29 -13.79
C GLY A 45 -14.67 -3.99 -15.21
N HIS A 46 -14.34 -2.75 -15.52
CA HIS A 46 -13.77 -2.32 -16.81
C HIS A 46 -12.25 -2.54 -16.91
N LEU A 47 -11.54 -2.59 -15.78
CA LEU A 47 -10.07 -2.62 -15.72
C LEU A 47 -9.44 -3.86 -16.38
N PRO A 48 -9.98 -5.09 -16.25
CA PRO A 48 -9.39 -6.27 -16.88
C PRO A 48 -9.28 -6.19 -18.41
N LYS A 49 -10.14 -5.40 -19.05
CA LYS A 49 -10.08 -5.19 -20.52
C LYS A 49 -8.99 -4.20 -20.91
N ILE A 50 -8.65 -3.28 -20.01
CA ILE A 50 -7.67 -2.22 -20.26
C ILE A 50 -6.25 -2.68 -19.89
N TYR A 51 -6.12 -3.42 -18.79
CA TYR A 51 -4.84 -3.90 -18.25
C TYR A 51 -4.86 -5.43 -18.09
N PRO A 52 -4.80 -6.20 -19.20
CA PRO A 52 -4.93 -7.67 -19.16
C PRO A 52 -3.75 -8.38 -18.47
N GLU A 53 -2.62 -7.71 -18.25
CA GLU A 53 -1.44 -8.20 -17.55
C GLU A 53 -1.58 -8.23 -16.02
N VAL A 54 -2.65 -7.65 -15.48
CA VAL A 54 -2.95 -7.61 -14.05
C VAL A 54 -3.86 -8.78 -13.69
N GLU A 55 -3.56 -9.46 -12.58
CA GLU A 55 -4.45 -10.47 -11.98
C GLU A 55 -5.55 -9.78 -11.17
N TYR A 56 -6.82 -10.16 -11.40
CA TYR A 56 -7.96 -9.52 -10.76
C TYR A 56 -8.73 -10.46 -9.84
N VAL A 57 -9.12 -9.93 -8.68
CA VAL A 57 -10.15 -10.51 -7.79
C VAL A 57 -11.23 -9.46 -7.63
N LEU A 58 -12.34 -9.63 -8.33
CA LEU A 58 -13.52 -8.77 -8.23
C LEU A 58 -14.52 -9.47 -7.30
N ARG A 59 -14.66 -8.98 -6.08
CA ARG A 59 -15.52 -9.61 -5.07
C ARG A 59 -16.99 -9.22 -5.28
N GLU A 60 -17.89 -10.10 -4.94
CA GLU A 60 -19.32 -9.80 -4.93
C GLU A 60 -19.76 -8.98 -3.70
N LYS A 61 -18.99 -9.10 -2.59
CA LYS A 61 -19.31 -8.45 -1.31
C LYS A 61 -18.03 -7.98 -0.63
N ASN A 62 -18.16 -6.86 0.07
CA ASN A 62 -17.11 -6.33 0.93
C ASN A 62 -16.78 -7.30 2.06
N MET A 63 -15.51 -7.63 2.21
CA MET A 63 -15.01 -8.47 3.30
C MET A 63 -14.60 -7.67 4.53
N GLY A 64 -14.46 -6.37 4.39
CA GLY A 64 -13.86 -5.49 5.40
C GLY A 64 -12.34 -5.54 5.39
N THR A 65 -11.72 -4.48 5.88
CA THR A 65 -10.29 -4.21 5.71
C THR A 65 -9.41 -5.39 6.11
N VAL A 66 -9.53 -5.89 7.34
CA VAL A 66 -8.64 -6.94 7.87
C VAL A 66 -8.78 -8.25 7.10
N ALA A 67 -10.01 -8.71 6.87
CA ALA A 67 -10.26 -9.97 6.18
C ALA A 67 -9.80 -9.89 4.71
N ASN A 68 -10.03 -8.74 4.05
CA ASN A 68 -9.59 -8.50 2.69
C ASN A 68 -8.06 -8.49 2.59
N PHE A 69 -7.35 -7.77 3.48
CA PHE A 69 -5.88 -7.76 3.50
C PHE A 69 -5.29 -9.13 3.82
N GLN A 70 -5.92 -9.88 4.73
CA GLN A 70 -5.50 -11.26 5.04
C GLN A 70 -5.65 -12.18 3.82
N ASP A 71 -6.78 -12.16 3.13
CA ASP A 71 -6.99 -12.97 1.93
C ASP A 71 -6.02 -12.58 0.81
N MET A 72 -5.81 -11.28 0.57
CA MET A 72 -4.84 -10.80 -0.41
C MET A 72 -3.43 -11.29 -0.09
N LEU A 73 -3.00 -11.20 1.18
CA LEU A 73 -1.69 -11.67 1.61
C LEU A 73 -1.49 -13.17 1.35
N MET A 74 -2.51 -13.98 1.61
CA MET A 74 -2.44 -15.42 1.41
C MET A 74 -2.40 -15.84 -0.07
N ARG A 75 -2.80 -14.96 -0.99
CA ARG A 75 -2.71 -15.18 -2.46
C ARG A 75 -1.31 -14.90 -3.02
N VAL A 76 -0.46 -14.20 -2.29
CA VAL A 76 0.89 -13.86 -2.76
C VAL A 76 1.79 -15.08 -2.71
N THR A 77 2.47 -15.37 -3.82
CA THR A 77 3.38 -16.51 -3.97
C THR A 77 4.85 -16.12 -4.22
N THR A 78 5.12 -14.82 -4.40
CA THR A 78 6.47 -14.28 -4.62
C THR A 78 7.26 -14.12 -3.31
N ASP A 79 8.57 -13.87 -3.41
CA ASP A 79 9.45 -13.73 -2.25
C ASP A 79 9.10 -12.54 -1.37
N LYS A 80 8.75 -11.41 -2.01
CA LYS A 80 8.40 -10.14 -1.35
C LYS A 80 7.05 -9.66 -1.86
N CYS A 81 6.36 -8.87 -1.04
CA CYS A 81 5.15 -8.17 -1.44
C CYS A 81 5.06 -6.79 -0.81
N MET A 82 4.29 -5.93 -1.46
CA MET A 82 3.84 -4.64 -0.94
C MET A 82 2.36 -4.46 -1.26
N PHE A 83 1.67 -3.70 -0.40
CA PHE A 83 0.27 -3.33 -0.59
C PHE A 83 0.17 -1.86 -0.99
N LEU A 84 -0.76 -1.55 -1.85
CA LEU A 84 -1.01 -0.22 -2.38
C LEU A 84 -2.51 0.05 -2.43
N GLY A 85 -2.97 1.16 -1.89
CA GLY A 85 -4.35 1.60 -2.09
C GLY A 85 -4.55 2.07 -3.53
N ALA A 86 -5.68 1.71 -4.14
CA ALA A 86 -5.98 2.06 -5.53
C ALA A 86 -6.15 3.58 -5.77
N ASP A 87 -6.22 4.37 -4.72
CA ASP A 87 -6.23 5.85 -4.74
C ASP A 87 -4.82 6.47 -4.72
N ASN A 88 -3.77 5.68 -4.52
CA ASN A 88 -2.37 6.11 -4.43
C ASN A 88 -1.57 5.68 -5.66
N TRP A 89 -0.31 6.15 -5.77
CA TRP A 89 0.59 5.71 -6.84
C TRP A 89 2.05 5.71 -6.39
N LEU A 90 2.88 4.94 -7.07
CA LEU A 90 4.31 4.81 -6.79
C LEU A 90 5.14 5.78 -7.64
N ARG A 91 6.27 6.22 -7.10
CA ARG A 91 7.34 6.83 -7.88
C ARG A 91 7.92 5.79 -8.85
N ALA A 92 8.33 6.21 -10.04
CA ALA A 92 8.69 5.29 -11.13
C ALA A 92 9.87 4.33 -10.84
N ASP A 93 10.72 4.66 -9.87
CA ASP A 93 11.93 3.89 -9.47
C ASP A 93 11.78 3.18 -8.12
N THR A 94 10.57 3.18 -7.54
CA THR A 94 10.32 2.62 -6.20
C THR A 94 10.79 1.17 -6.08
N LEU A 95 10.36 0.30 -6.97
CA LEU A 95 10.71 -1.13 -6.88
C LEU A 95 12.19 -1.37 -7.14
N GLU A 96 12.84 -0.57 -7.99
CA GLU A 96 14.27 -0.67 -8.24
C GLU A 96 15.09 -0.32 -7.00
N ILE A 97 14.69 0.71 -6.26
CA ILE A 97 15.34 1.12 -5.01
C ILE A 97 15.16 0.04 -3.94
N LEU A 98 13.92 -0.41 -3.76
CA LEU A 98 13.58 -1.33 -2.67
C LEU A 98 14.15 -2.75 -2.89
N ASP A 99 14.26 -3.23 -4.13
CA ASP A 99 14.77 -4.57 -4.43
C ASP A 99 16.28 -4.72 -4.15
N LYS A 100 17.03 -3.61 -4.16
CA LYS A 100 18.48 -3.58 -3.84
C LYS A 100 18.76 -3.74 -2.34
N ILE A 101 17.73 -3.64 -1.49
CA ILE A 101 17.89 -3.65 -0.03
C ILE A 101 17.69 -5.06 0.51
N ASP A 102 18.73 -5.60 1.14
CA ASP A 102 18.64 -6.88 1.86
C ASP A 102 18.09 -6.67 3.27
N ALA A 103 16.79 -6.78 3.41
CA ALA A 103 16.06 -6.70 4.67
C ALA A 103 14.81 -7.60 4.65
N ASP A 104 14.25 -7.88 5.83
CA ASP A 104 12.99 -8.61 5.95
C ASP A 104 11.79 -7.69 5.73
N VAL A 105 11.94 -6.43 6.11
CA VAL A 105 10.99 -5.36 5.84
C VAL A 105 11.73 -4.06 5.53
N VAL A 106 11.37 -3.42 4.43
CA VAL A 106 11.84 -2.09 4.04
C VAL A 106 10.69 -1.13 4.16
N VAL A 107 10.83 -0.11 5.00
CA VAL A 107 9.88 1.00 5.10
C VAL A 107 10.43 2.22 4.37
N TYR A 108 9.55 3.06 3.84
CA TYR A 108 9.95 4.27 3.12
C TYR A 108 8.98 5.41 3.38
N ASP A 109 9.42 6.63 3.07
CA ASP A 109 8.62 7.82 3.27
C ASP A 109 7.53 7.92 2.20
N ILE A 110 6.46 8.64 2.51
CA ILE A 110 5.37 8.94 1.60
C ILE A 110 5.36 10.43 1.29
N VAL A 111 4.93 10.76 0.08
CA VAL A 111 4.63 12.13 -0.35
C VAL A 111 3.13 12.32 -0.31
N VAL A 112 2.67 13.23 0.54
CA VAL A 112 1.24 13.52 0.66
C VAL A 112 0.83 14.56 -0.37
N THR A 113 -0.20 14.25 -1.14
CA THR A 113 -0.71 15.10 -2.21
C THR A 113 -2.25 15.11 -2.23
N GLY A 114 -2.86 15.99 -3.01
CA GLY A 114 -4.32 16.06 -3.17
C GLY A 114 -4.98 17.22 -2.41
N ASP A 115 -6.31 17.20 -2.33
CA ASP A 115 -7.11 18.37 -1.96
C ASP A 115 -7.42 18.50 -0.47
N SER A 116 -7.31 17.41 0.29
CA SER A 116 -7.66 17.41 1.71
C SER A 116 -6.41 17.42 2.59
N LYS A 117 -6.32 18.40 3.48
CA LYS A 117 -5.21 18.57 4.43
C LYS A 117 -5.56 18.19 5.86
N LYS A 118 -6.84 17.99 6.13
CA LYS A 118 -7.33 17.72 7.49
C LYS A 118 -6.69 16.46 8.06
N GLY A 119 -6.21 16.54 9.30
CA GLY A 119 -5.56 15.44 9.99
C GLY A 119 -4.12 15.13 9.53
N LEU A 120 -3.54 15.95 8.65
CA LEU A 120 -2.13 15.84 8.31
C LEU A 120 -1.25 16.55 9.33
N HIS A 121 -0.16 15.90 9.69
CA HIS A 121 0.85 16.46 10.59
C HIS A 121 2.22 16.40 9.92
N ASP A 122 3.04 17.39 10.17
CA ASP A 122 4.42 17.39 9.72
C ASP A 122 5.26 16.32 10.47
N ARG A 123 6.54 16.19 10.10
CA ARG A 123 7.47 15.26 10.76
C ARG A 123 7.68 15.53 12.26
N HIS A 124 7.31 16.71 12.74
CA HIS A 124 7.39 17.11 14.16
C HIS A 124 6.07 16.89 14.91
N GLY A 125 5.00 16.51 14.20
CA GLY A 125 3.70 16.26 14.78
C GLY A 125 2.80 17.48 14.85
N ASN A 126 3.16 18.61 14.21
CA ASN A 126 2.31 19.80 14.13
C ASN A 126 1.25 19.61 13.04
N GLU A 127 0.01 20.03 13.32
CA GLU A 127 -1.03 20.01 12.31
C GLU A 127 -0.66 20.95 11.15
N MET A 128 -0.82 20.47 9.94
CA MET A 128 -0.46 21.21 8.76
C MET A 128 -1.57 22.18 8.37
N THR A 129 -1.33 23.46 8.51
CA THR A 129 -2.27 24.53 8.18
C THR A 129 -2.13 25.01 6.73
N SER A 130 -0.96 24.79 6.11
CA SER A 130 -0.69 25.14 4.73
C SER A 130 -0.02 24.00 3.97
N TYR A 131 -0.29 23.92 2.68
CA TYR A 131 0.20 22.91 1.78
C TYR A 131 0.72 23.57 0.51
N GLN A 132 1.98 23.47 0.29
CA GLN A 132 2.60 23.94 -0.95
C GLN A 132 3.35 22.76 -1.57
N GLY A 133 2.74 22.16 -2.59
CA GLY A 133 3.34 21.04 -3.27
C GLY A 133 3.28 19.73 -2.47
N ASP A 134 4.19 18.87 -2.75
CA ASP A 134 4.28 17.55 -2.15
C ASP A 134 4.96 17.60 -0.79
N LEU A 135 4.42 16.88 0.16
CA LEU A 135 4.86 16.88 1.53
C LEU A 135 5.30 15.48 1.96
N TYR A 136 6.44 15.42 2.62
CA TYR A 136 6.95 14.19 3.18
C TYR A 136 6.34 13.94 4.55
N TRP A 137 5.63 12.83 4.68
CA TRP A 137 5.03 12.42 5.92
C TRP A 137 5.80 11.27 6.56
N THR A 138 6.63 11.57 7.51
CA THR A 138 7.50 10.59 8.15
C THR A 138 6.88 9.93 9.38
N ARG A 139 5.80 10.47 9.93
CA ARG A 139 5.18 9.96 11.16
C ARG A 139 4.52 8.59 10.96
N TYR A 140 3.95 8.35 9.78
CA TYR A 140 3.26 7.11 9.44
C TYR A 140 4.14 6.23 8.53
N LYS A 141 5.30 5.87 9.06
CA LYS A 141 6.32 5.06 8.39
C LYS A 141 5.88 3.62 8.08
N HIS A 142 4.67 3.25 8.49
CA HIS A 142 4.23 1.85 8.53
C HIS A 142 2.87 1.65 7.89
N HIS A 143 2.45 2.59 7.08
CA HIS A 143 1.31 2.43 6.19
C HIS A 143 1.59 1.24 5.25
N HIS A 144 0.59 0.36 5.02
CA HIS A 144 0.84 -0.81 4.17
C HIS A 144 1.35 -0.46 2.77
N GLY A 145 0.96 0.69 2.20
CA GLY A 145 1.52 1.22 0.96
C GLY A 145 2.95 1.75 1.08
N SER A 146 3.54 1.82 2.28
CA SER A 146 4.91 2.29 2.53
C SER A 146 5.83 1.21 3.07
N MET A 147 5.54 -0.06 2.81
CA MET A 147 6.34 -1.20 3.20
C MET A 147 6.49 -2.20 2.07
N LEU A 148 7.72 -2.68 1.85
CA LEU A 148 8.01 -3.91 1.11
C LEU A 148 8.54 -4.94 2.12
N TYR A 149 8.00 -6.15 2.14
CA TYR A 149 8.37 -7.15 3.13
C TYR A 149 8.41 -8.57 2.56
N LYS A 150 9.14 -9.46 3.24
CA LYS A 150 9.18 -10.88 2.88
C LYS A 150 7.81 -11.52 3.07
N THR A 151 7.29 -12.10 2.02
CA THR A 151 5.94 -12.69 1.97
C THR A 151 5.73 -13.76 3.04
N LYS A 152 6.66 -14.72 3.15
CA LYS A 152 6.54 -15.81 4.13
C LYS A 152 6.54 -15.30 5.58
N LEU A 153 7.31 -14.26 5.89
CA LEU A 153 7.28 -13.65 7.23
C LEU A 153 5.91 -13.06 7.51
N ALA A 154 5.37 -12.26 6.59
CA ALA A 154 4.05 -11.66 6.75
C ALA A 154 2.94 -12.71 6.85
N GLN A 155 2.95 -13.74 5.99
CA GLN A 155 1.98 -14.83 6.02
C GLN A 155 2.01 -15.63 7.33
N SER A 156 3.19 -15.79 7.95
CA SER A 156 3.32 -16.47 9.25
C SER A 156 2.72 -15.68 10.42
N ILE A 157 2.54 -14.37 10.24
CA ILE A 157 1.95 -13.45 11.22
C ILE A 157 0.46 -13.28 10.94
N GLY A 158 0.15 -12.93 9.70
CA GLY A 158 -1.18 -12.58 9.23
C GLY A 158 -1.64 -11.18 9.66
N TYR A 159 -2.62 -10.65 8.95
CA TYR A 159 -3.33 -9.45 9.36
C TYR A 159 -4.33 -9.80 10.45
N LYS A 160 -4.22 -9.12 11.59
CA LYS A 160 -5.08 -9.32 12.75
C LYS A 160 -5.72 -7.99 13.09
N GLY A 161 -7.04 -7.93 13.07
CA GLY A 161 -7.75 -6.73 13.48
C GLY A 161 -8.20 -6.83 14.92
N THR A 162 -8.13 -5.72 15.62
CA THR A 162 -8.74 -5.56 16.94
C THR A 162 -10.25 -5.33 16.87
N GLY A 163 -10.85 -5.31 15.65
CA GLY A 163 -12.29 -5.14 15.41
C GLY A 163 -12.80 -3.73 15.66
N GLY A 164 -11.94 -2.74 15.92
CA GLY A 164 -12.32 -1.35 16.13
C GLY A 164 -12.43 -0.53 14.83
N LYS A 165 -13.10 0.64 14.91
CA LYS A 165 -13.22 1.60 13.80
C LYS A 165 -11.87 2.18 13.32
N HIS A 166 -10.81 1.97 14.07
CA HIS A 166 -9.44 2.36 13.76
C HIS A 166 -8.59 1.08 13.76
N SER A 167 -8.71 0.30 12.70
CA SER A 167 -7.82 -0.85 12.52
C SER A 167 -6.42 -0.32 12.23
N GLU A 168 -5.47 -0.70 13.07
CA GLU A 168 -4.03 -0.46 12.87
C GLU A 168 -3.38 -1.72 12.31
N GLU A 169 -4.06 -2.42 11.39
CA GLU A 169 -3.68 -3.74 10.90
C GLU A 169 -2.29 -3.79 10.28
N ASP A 170 -1.91 -2.73 9.58
CA ASP A 170 -0.58 -2.57 8.99
C ASP A 170 0.48 -2.30 10.06
N LEU A 171 0.15 -1.48 11.05
CA LEU A 171 1.03 -1.17 12.16
C LEU A 171 1.21 -2.40 13.08
N ASP A 172 0.16 -3.17 13.30
CA ASP A 172 0.22 -4.40 14.09
C ASP A 172 1.04 -5.47 13.39
N LEU A 173 0.88 -5.65 12.08
CA LEU A 173 1.72 -6.52 11.28
C LEU A 173 3.21 -6.12 11.39
N PHE A 174 3.50 -4.83 11.26
CA PHE A 174 4.87 -4.31 11.38
C PHE A 174 5.45 -4.50 12.78
N ARG A 175 4.68 -4.22 13.84
CA ARG A 175 5.09 -4.44 15.24
C ARG A 175 5.45 -5.91 15.48
N GLU A 176 4.62 -6.82 14.95
CA GLU A 176 4.84 -8.25 15.12
C GLU A 176 6.08 -8.74 14.33
N MET A 177 6.32 -8.23 13.12
CA MET A 177 7.57 -8.49 12.40
C MET A 177 8.78 -8.07 13.24
N LYS A 178 8.73 -6.87 13.84
CA LYS A 178 9.79 -6.36 14.71
C LYS A 178 9.98 -7.24 15.95
N ASN A 179 8.89 -7.66 16.60
CA ASN A 179 8.95 -8.52 17.80
C ASN A 179 9.59 -9.88 17.49
N ARG A 180 9.49 -10.37 16.26
CA ARG A 180 10.15 -11.59 15.79
C ARG A 180 11.59 -11.37 15.34
N GLY A 181 12.15 -10.19 15.53
CA GLY A 181 13.54 -9.88 15.20
C GLY A 181 13.80 -9.62 13.71
N ALA A 182 12.75 -9.28 12.94
CA ALA A 182 12.92 -8.96 11.51
C ALA A 182 13.92 -7.82 11.30
N LYS A 183 14.85 -8.02 10.36
CA LYS A 183 15.76 -6.98 9.89
C LYS A 183 14.97 -5.91 9.15
N LYS A 184 14.97 -4.69 9.70
CA LYS A 184 14.28 -3.55 9.13
C LYS A 184 15.28 -2.55 8.56
N GLU A 185 14.98 -2.04 7.37
CA GLU A 185 15.66 -0.88 6.77
C GLU A 185 14.65 0.23 6.47
N TRP A 186 15.13 1.46 6.46
CA TRP A 186 14.32 2.63 6.17
C TRP A 186 14.94 3.48 5.08
N VAL A 187 14.22 3.62 3.97
CA VAL A 187 14.53 4.54 2.87
C VAL A 187 13.88 5.89 3.16
N LYS A 188 14.72 6.90 3.39
CA LYS A 188 14.29 8.28 3.68
C LYS A 188 13.99 9.05 2.39
N GLU A 189 13.23 8.42 1.51
CA GLU A 189 12.78 8.99 0.25
C GLU A 189 11.29 8.77 0.08
N GLY A 190 10.60 9.78 -0.46
CA GLY A 190 9.17 9.67 -0.79
C GLY A 190 8.98 8.79 -2.02
N LEU A 191 8.66 7.53 -1.81
CA LEU A 191 8.50 6.54 -2.87
C LEU A 191 7.03 6.24 -3.20
N LEU A 192 6.10 6.66 -2.34
CA LEU A 192 4.66 6.54 -2.50
C LEU A 192 4.03 7.92 -2.48
N TYR A 193 3.20 8.21 -3.45
CA TYR A 193 2.32 9.38 -3.44
C TYR A 193 0.99 9.00 -2.81
N TYR A 194 0.74 9.51 -1.61
CA TYR A 194 -0.47 9.28 -0.85
C TYR A 194 -1.50 10.37 -1.15
N ARG A 195 -2.56 10.01 -1.86
CA ARG A 195 -3.61 10.94 -2.23
C ARG A 195 -4.56 11.22 -1.07
N ARG A 196 -4.74 12.50 -0.74
CA ARG A 196 -5.76 12.95 0.20
C ARG A 196 -6.92 13.54 -0.58
N HIS A 197 -8.08 12.93 -0.45
CA HIS A 197 -9.32 13.35 -1.08
C HIS A 197 -10.51 13.13 -0.14
N ARG A 198 -11.69 13.64 -0.50
CA ARG A 198 -12.88 13.60 0.37
C ARG A 198 -13.40 12.20 0.69
N GLU A 199 -13.08 11.24 -0.17
CA GLU A 199 -13.52 9.85 -0.08
C GLU A 199 -12.50 8.93 0.58
N ASN A 200 -11.38 9.45 1.10
CA ASN A 200 -10.43 8.62 1.84
C ASN A 200 -11.14 7.87 2.98
N PHE A 201 -10.77 6.60 3.16
CA PHE A 201 -11.33 5.74 4.21
C PHE A 201 -11.15 6.35 5.61
N ILE A 202 -10.03 7.01 5.86
CA ILE A 202 -9.80 7.75 7.11
C ILE A 202 -10.54 9.08 7.01
N LYS A 203 -11.79 9.07 7.42
CA LYS A 203 -12.56 10.29 7.67
C LYS A 203 -12.14 10.84 9.02
N THR A 204 -11.31 11.85 9.02
CA THR A 204 -11.01 12.65 10.22
C THR A 204 -12.08 13.72 10.42
#